data_0b802dba3253ba8b4cdded087f9f64e4
#
_entry.id   0b802dba3253ba8b4cdded087f9f64e4
#
_cell.length_a   1.000
_cell.length_b   1.000
_cell.length_c   1.000
_cell.angle_alpha   90.00
_cell.angle_beta   90.00
_cell.angle_gamma   90.00
#
_symmetry.space_group_name_H-M   'P 1'
#
loop_
_entity.id
_entity.type
_entity.pdbx_description
1 polymer ?
#
loop_
_entity_poly.entity_id
_entity_poly.type
_entity_poly.pdbx_seq_one_letter_code
_entity_poly.pdbx_strand_id
1 'polypeptide(L)'
;MSEYSILWADDEIDLLKPHILFLRAKGYDPVTVNNGRDALELVASRHFDLVILDENMPGLTGLETLQRIKEVSPQTPVIMITKSEEENIMNQAVGNNIADYLIKPVNPNQILLSIKKNLHSRKIVSQTAAADYQQEFTRLSSQINEARTIEDFYLLYEKLTSWELRLASADTNMDELLKMQKSDADSAFYKFIKRNYEDWVASLPSTLAPGKKEGERQERPMLSPEVFRNTVFPLLDEGEKVFFVLIDNFRLDLWLTVKPLLAEYFTFDEKLYTTILPTATQYARNSIFSGLMPVDIARMFPHLWVDEDEEEGKNLNESELVQTLFDRYRRQCKFSYNKINDSTGGERLLREFSNLSKNQLNVIVLNFIDMLSHARTESRMIRELARTDAAYRSLAESWFRHSPALELFRRMAESGAKVIVTTDHGTIRVDNPVKVVGDKNTNTNLRYKVGKNLGYNSKQVFEIKRPLQFGLPAPNVSSAYIFAGNNDFFAYPNNYNYYVQYYTDTFQHGGISLEEMLVPIVTLTPKI
;
A
#
# COMPACT_ATOMS: atom_id res chain seq x y z
N MET A 1 -9.57 -34.55 21.32
CA MET A 1 -8.69 -33.38 21.49
C MET A 1 -9.58 -32.15 21.38
N SER A 2 -9.35 -31.12 22.16
CA SER A 2 -10.08 -29.87 22.04
C SER A 2 -9.84 -29.26 20.64
N GLU A 3 -10.89 -28.75 19.98
CA GLU A 3 -10.79 -28.10 18.67
C GLU A 3 -9.98 -26.79 18.76
N TYR A 4 -9.93 -26.18 19.96
CA TYR A 4 -9.28 -24.90 20.23
C TYR A 4 -8.21 -25.00 21.30
N SER A 5 -7.11 -24.30 21.11
CA SER A 5 -6.02 -24.17 22.07
C SER A 5 -6.25 -22.90 22.92
N ILE A 6 -6.56 -23.09 24.21
CA ILE A 6 -6.85 -21.99 25.14
C ILE A 6 -5.77 -21.97 26.22
N LEU A 7 -5.24 -20.78 26.54
CA LEU A 7 -4.36 -20.54 27.68
C LEU A 7 -5.14 -19.81 28.78
N TRP A 8 -4.99 -20.23 30.03
CA TRP A 8 -5.55 -19.51 31.19
C TRP A 8 -4.48 -19.29 32.24
N ALA A 9 -4.17 -18.01 32.49
CA ALA A 9 -3.24 -17.58 33.53
C ALA A 9 -4.02 -16.91 34.68
N ASP A 10 -3.86 -17.44 35.87
CA ASP A 10 -4.50 -16.94 37.10
C ASP A 10 -3.67 -17.47 38.31
N ASP A 11 -3.25 -16.61 39.25
CA ASP A 11 -2.45 -17.00 40.40
C ASP A 11 -3.21 -17.93 41.37
N GLU A 12 -4.53 -17.86 41.37
CA GLU A 12 -5.43 -18.76 42.12
C GLU A 12 -5.95 -19.92 41.25
N ILE A 13 -5.28 -20.32 40.17
CA ILE A 13 -5.76 -21.30 39.18
C ILE A 13 -6.15 -22.66 39.81
N ASP A 14 -5.52 -23.06 40.89
CA ASP A 14 -5.85 -24.28 41.61
C ASP A 14 -7.25 -24.22 42.25
N LEU A 15 -7.72 -23.05 42.62
CA LEU A 15 -9.06 -22.83 43.15
C LEU A 15 -10.14 -22.86 42.06
N LEU A 16 -9.72 -22.68 40.81
CA LEU A 16 -10.58 -22.65 39.62
C LEU A 16 -10.78 -24.03 38.97
N LYS A 17 -10.34 -25.10 39.59
CA LYS A 17 -10.54 -26.49 39.12
C LYS A 17 -11.99 -26.80 38.72
N PRO A 18 -13.03 -26.39 39.48
CA PRO A 18 -14.43 -26.60 39.07
C PRO A 18 -14.77 -25.93 37.74
N HIS A 19 -14.23 -24.72 37.47
CA HIS A 19 -14.43 -24.00 36.22
C HIS A 19 -13.75 -24.72 35.05
N ILE A 20 -12.52 -25.19 35.28
CA ILE A 20 -11.75 -25.94 34.27
C ILE A 20 -12.46 -27.24 33.91
N LEU A 21 -12.93 -27.99 34.92
CA LEU A 21 -13.70 -29.23 34.70
C LEU A 21 -15.01 -28.95 33.92
N PHE A 22 -15.70 -27.86 34.23
CA PHE A 22 -16.89 -27.45 33.49
C PHE A 22 -16.58 -27.14 32.03
N LEU A 23 -15.50 -26.39 31.75
CA LEU A 23 -15.07 -26.09 30.39
C LEU A 23 -14.66 -27.36 29.64
N ARG A 24 -13.93 -28.26 30.27
CA ARG A 24 -13.59 -29.58 29.70
C ARG A 24 -14.83 -30.39 29.31
N ALA A 25 -15.84 -30.41 30.16
CA ALA A 25 -17.12 -31.06 29.85
C ALA A 25 -17.85 -30.43 28.68
N LYS A 26 -17.52 -29.17 28.31
CA LYS A 26 -18.05 -28.44 27.16
C LYS A 26 -17.14 -28.52 25.93
N GLY A 27 -16.06 -29.28 25.99
CA GLY A 27 -15.11 -29.49 24.86
C GLY A 27 -13.94 -28.52 24.81
N TYR A 28 -13.75 -27.67 25.84
CA TYR A 28 -12.64 -26.73 25.96
C TYR A 28 -11.68 -27.19 27.04
N ASP A 29 -10.43 -27.49 26.67
CA ASP A 29 -9.41 -27.92 27.62
C ASP A 29 -8.28 -26.89 27.72
N PRO A 30 -8.41 -25.91 28.64
CA PRO A 30 -7.42 -24.83 28.75
C PRO A 30 -6.12 -25.37 29.35
N VAL A 31 -5.01 -24.91 28.78
CA VAL A 31 -3.68 -25.02 29.41
C VAL A 31 -3.61 -23.96 30.49
N THR A 32 -3.19 -24.34 31.68
CA THR A 32 -3.22 -23.45 32.84
C THR A 32 -1.82 -23.11 33.34
N VAL A 33 -1.61 -21.85 33.69
CA VAL A 33 -0.39 -21.35 34.36
C VAL A 33 -0.79 -20.41 35.50
N ASN A 34 0.10 -20.18 36.45
CA ASN A 34 -0.18 -19.40 37.64
C ASN A 34 0.45 -17.99 37.65
N ASN A 35 1.05 -17.56 36.56
CA ASN A 35 1.68 -16.23 36.45
C ASN A 35 1.79 -15.77 35.00
N GLY A 36 2.01 -14.46 34.81
CA GLY A 36 2.12 -13.84 33.50
C GLY A 36 3.38 -14.20 32.71
N ARG A 37 4.49 -14.53 33.39
CA ARG A 37 5.75 -14.90 32.73
C ARG A 37 5.60 -16.23 31.97
N ASP A 38 5.07 -17.25 32.66
CA ASP A 38 4.85 -18.56 32.06
C ASP A 38 3.85 -18.48 30.90
N ALA A 39 2.84 -17.59 31.03
CA ALA A 39 1.90 -17.32 29.96
C ALA A 39 2.61 -16.77 28.71
N LEU A 40 3.51 -15.81 28.86
CA LEU A 40 4.29 -15.23 27.76
C LEU A 40 5.22 -16.25 27.10
N GLU A 41 5.93 -17.08 27.91
CA GLU A 41 6.79 -18.15 27.40
C GLU A 41 6.00 -19.16 26.53
N LEU A 42 4.80 -19.51 26.95
CA LEU A 42 3.93 -20.39 26.18
C LEU A 42 3.42 -19.75 24.90
N VAL A 43 2.96 -18.48 24.94
CA VAL A 43 2.50 -17.76 23.75
C VAL A 43 3.63 -17.56 22.74
N ALA A 44 4.87 -17.36 23.18
CA ALA A 44 6.04 -17.26 22.31
C ALA A 44 6.44 -18.61 21.68
N SER A 45 6.14 -19.74 22.33
CA SER A 45 6.54 -21.08 21.88
C SER A 45 5.50 -21.78 21.02
N ARG A 46 4.22 -21.44 21.13
CA ARG A 46 3.11 -22.06 20.39
C ARG A 46 1.92 -21.15 20.24
N HIS A 47 1.10 -21.41 19.23
CA HIS A 47 -0.14 -20.67 18.98
C HIS A 47 -1.24 -21.03 19.98
N PHE A 48 -1.98 -20.00 20.42
CA PHE A 48 -3.23 -20.12 21.16
C PHE A 48 -4.35 -19.36 20.44
N ASP A 49 -5.52 -20.00 20.35
CA ASP A 49 -6.71 -19.40 19.77
C ASP A 49 -7.35 -18.35 20.68
N LEU A 50 -7.12 -18.44 21.99
CA LEU A 50 -7.62 -17.53 22.99
C LEU A 50 -6.77 -17.60 24.27
N VAL A 51 -6.58 -16.44 24.91
CA VAL A 51 -5.92 -16.33 26.22
C VAL A 51 -6.89 -15.73 27.24
N ILE A 52 -6.91 -16.28 28.45
CA ILE A 52 -7.63 -15.77 29.60
C ILE A 52 -6.59 -15.33 30.63
N LEU A 53 -6.65 -14.09 31.09
CA LEU A 53 -5.72 -13.51 32.05
C LEU A 53 -6.44 -12.99 33.29
N ASP A 54 -5.96 -13.38 34.46
CA ASP A 54 -6.29 -12.65 35.67
C ASP A 54 -5.50 -11.34 35.76
N GLU A 55 -6.10 -10.28 36.27
CA GLU A 55 -5.42 -9.00 36.44
C GLU A 55 -4.38 -9.04 37.56
N ASN A 56 -4.70 -9.69 38.69
CA ASN A 56 -3.88 -9.66 39.89
C ASN A 56 -2.94 -10.86 39.97
N MET A 57 -1.91 -10.89 39.13
CA MET A 57 -0.90 -11.94 39.17
C MET A 57 0.43 -11.44 39.76
N PRO A 58 1.19 -12.29 40.47
CA PRO A 58 2.49 -11.90 41.01
C PRO A 58 3.52 -11.71 39.90
N GLY A 59 4.30 -10.64 40.02
CA GLY A 59 5.39 -10.29 39.10
C GLY A 59 4.94 -9.45 37.93
N LEU A 60 4.19 -10.00 36.98
CA LEU A 60 3.57 -9.28 35.88
C LEU A 60 2.05 -9.25 36.08
N THR A 61 1.48 -8.04 36.05
CA THR A 61 0.02 -7.88 36.08
C THR A 61 -0.63 -8.42 34.80
N GLY A 62 -1.93 -8.64 34.83
CA GLY A 62 -2.69 -9.03 33.64
C GLY A 62 -2.58 -8.03 32.51
N LEU A 63 -2.62 -6.70 32.81
CA LEU A 63 -2.44 -5.64 31.82
C LEU A 63 -1.05 -5.63 31.18
N GLU A 64 0.01 -5.77 31.97
CA GLU A 64 1.38 -5.86 31.45
C GLU A 64 1.57 -7.12 30.59
N THR A 65 0.97 -8.24 31.02
CA THR A 65 1.00 -9.49 30.27
C THR A 65 0.22 -9.36 28.96
N LEU A 66 -0.96 -8.74 28.97
CA LEU A 66 -1.76 -8.44 27.78
C LEU A 66 -0.97 -7.64 26.76
N GLN A 67 -0.33 -6.54 27.19
CA GLN A 67 0.45 -5.69 26.30
C GLN A 67 1.55 -6.48 25.59
N ARG A 68 2.32 -7.29 26.32
CA ARG A 68 3.39 -8.12 25.73
C ARG A 68 2.86 -9.25 24.85
N ILE A 69 1.71 -9.85 25.20
CA ILE A 69 1.06 -10.83 24.31
C ILE A 69 0.68 -10.19 22.99
N LYS A 70 0.14 -8.94 23.02
CA LYS A 70 -0.24 -8.22 21.81
C LYS A 70 0.95 -7.80 20.95
N GLU A 71 2.15 -7.63 21.53
CA GLU A 71 3.40 -7.42 20.78
C GLU A 71 3.83 -8.69 20.02
N VAL A 72 3.68 -9.86 20.63
CA VAL A 72 4.10 -11.16 20.05
C VAL A 72 3.01 -11.75 19.15
N SER A 73 1.75 -11.64 19.55
CA SER A 73 0.59 -12.19 18.86
C SER A 73 -0.59 -11.22 18.86
N PRO A 74 -0.57 -10.18 18.01
CA PRO A 74 -1.56 -9.09 17.98
C PRO A 74 -3.00 -9.56 17.79
N GLN A 75 -3.17 -10.67 17.06
CA GLN A 75 -4.47 -11.19 16.65
C GLN A 75 -5.09 -12.16 17.68
N THR A 76 -4.32 -12.64 18.66
CA THR A 76 -4.87 -13.56 19.67
C THR A 76 -5.84 -12.83 20.59
N PRO A 77 -7.12 -13.23 20.66
CA PRO A 77 -8.09 -12.62 21.57
C PRO A 77 -7.71 -12.91 23.02
N VAL A 78 -7.79 -11.87 23.85
CA VAL A 78 -7.51 -11.97 25.28
C VAL A 78 -8.74 -11.55 26.08
N ILE A 79 -9.19 -12.43 26.97
CA ILE A 79 -10.24 -12.17 27.95
C ILE A 79 -9.56 -11.81 29.26
N MET A 80 -9.88 -10.65 29.83
CA MET A 80 -9.40 -10.25 31.14
C MET A 80 -10.40 -10.64 32.23
N ILE A 81 -9.93 -11.22 33.33
CA ILE A 81 -10.74 -11.48 34.53
C ILE A 81 -10.15 -10.68 35.70
N THR A 82 -10.96 -9.94 36.44
CA THR A 82 -10.47 -9.07 37.53
C THR A 82 -11.43 -9.01 38.71
N LYS A 83 -10.90 -8.64 39.88
CA LYS A 83 -11.69 -8.32 41.09
C LYS A 83 -12.12 -6.86 41.16
N SER A 84 -11.59 -6.00 40.26
CA SER A 84 -11.81 -4.54 40.33
C SER A 84 -12.83 -4.07 39.28
N GLU A 85 -13.75 -3.20 39.72
CA GLU A 85 -14.64 -2.42 38.88
C GLU A 85 -14.06 -1.02 38.56
N GLU A 86 -12.75 -0.82 38.79
CA GLU A 86 -12.12 0.47 38.56
C GLU A 86 -12.14 0.85 37.09
N GLU A 87 -12.74 1.96 36.79
CA GLU A 87 -12.91 2.51 35.44
C GLU A 87 -11.58 2.70 34.71
N ASN A 88 -10.50 3.02 35.43
CA ASN A 88 -9.17 3.19 34.89
C ASN A 88 -8.57 1.88 34.34
N ILE A 89 -8.77 0.76 35.03
CA ILE A 89 -8.26 -0.55 34.59
C ILE A 89 -9.06 -1.01 33.37
N MET A 90 -10.38 -0.80 33.40
CA MET A 90 -11.26 -1.10 32.25
C MET A 90 -10.86 -0.28 31.02
N ASN A 91 -10.63 1.03 31.16
CA ASN A 91 -10.23 1.90 30.06
C ASN A 91 -8.85 1.53 29.50
N GLN A 92 -7.88 1.17 30.34
CA GLN A 92 -6.56 0.69 29.89
C GLN A 92 -6.66 -0.65 29.18
N ALA A 93 -7.46 -1.57 29.67
CA ALA A 93 -7.70 -2.88 29.02
C ALA A 93 -8.37 -2.70 27.66
N VAL A 94 -9.36 -1.83 27.55
CA VAL A 94 -10.00 -1.46 26.26
C VAL A 94 -9.00 -0.79 25.33
N GLY A 95 -8.16 0.12 25.84
CA GLY A 95 -7.09 0.75 25.07
C GLY A 95 -6.03 -0.24 24.54
N ASN A 96 -5.81 -1.35 25.24
CA ASN A 96 -4.92 -2.45 24.84
C ASN A 96 -5.62 -3.53 23.99
N ASN A 97 -6.81 -3.26 23.47
CA ASN A 97 -7.55 -4.11 22.55
C ASN A 97 -7.88 -5.50 23.09
N ILE A 98 -8.50 -5.58 24.30
CA ILE A 98 -9.02 -6.82 24.86
C ILE A 98 -10.25 -7.30 24.07
N ALA A 99 -10.45 -8.62 24.08
CA ALA A 99 -11.61 -9.27 23.45
C ALA A 99 -12.86 -9.27 24.35
N ASP A 100 -12.67 -9.37 25.66
CA ASP A 100 -13.74 -9.31 26.66
C ASP A 100 -13.19 -9.03 28.06
N TYR A 101 -14.07 -8.58 28.97
CA TYR A 101 -13.74 -8.23 30.35
C TYR A 101 -14.76 -8.84 31.32
N LEU A 102 -14.31 -9.65 32.28
CA LEU A 102 -15.14 -10.35 33.24
C LEU A 102 -14.76 -9.96 34.67
N ILE A 103 -15.76 -9.73 35.53
CA ILE A 103 -15.56 -9.30 36.91
C ILE A 103 -15.76 -10.50 37.84
N LYS A 104 -14.81 -10.77 38.76
CA LYS A 104 -14.91 -11.80 39.80
C LYS A 104 -15.97 -11.38 40.87
N PRO A 105 -16.83 -12.29 41.34
CA PRO A 105 -16.83 -13.73 41.10
C PRO A 105 -17.42 -14.10 39.73
N VAL A 106 -16.67 -14.85 38.92
CA VAL A 106 -17.08 -15.25 37.57
C VAL A 106 -17.78 -16.59 37.59
N ASN A 107 -18.97 -16.64 37.00
CA ASN A 107 -19.67 -17.91 36.79
C ASN A 107 -19.05 -18.67 35.61
N PRO A 108 -18.86 -20.02 35.70
CA PRO A 108 -18.34 -20.82 34.58
C PRO A 108 -19.07 -20.61 33.25
N ASN A 109 -20.38 -20.35 33.27
CA ASN A 109 -21.17 -20.04 32.08
C ASN A 109 -20.80 -18.68 31.44
N GLN A 110 -20.41 -17.68 32.23
CA GLN A 110 -19.95 -16.40 31.69
C GLN A 110 -18.63 -16.57 30.92
N ILE A 111 -17.68 -17.32 31.49
CA ILE A 111 -16.43 -17.67 30.82
C ILE A 111 -16.73 -18.44 29.53
N LEU A 112 -17.60 -19.45 29.58
CA LEU A 112 -18.00 -20.24 28.41
C LEU A 112 -18.63 -19.36 27.31
N LEU A 113 -19.49 -18.42 27.69
CA LEU A 113 -20.13 -17.50 26.74
C LEU A 113 -19.11 -16.56 26.10
N SER A 114 -18.16 -16.04 26.89
CA SER A 114 -17.08 -15.21 26.39
C SER A 114 -16.15 -15.98 25.47
N ILE A 115 -15.75 -17.20 25.82
CA ILE A 115 -14.99 -18.10 24.94
C ILE A 115 -15.73 -18.33 23.61
N LYS A 116 -17.00 -18.73 23.67
CA LYS A 116 -17.81 -18.96 22.47
C LYS A 116 -17.94 -17.72 21.60
N LYS A 117 -18.24 -16.57 22.19
CA LYS A 117 -18.34 -15.30 21.48
C LYS A 117 -17.06 -15.00 20.71
N ASN A 118 -15.90 -15.18 21.33
CA ASN A 118 -14.63 -14.81 20.74
C ASN A 118 -14.10 -15.84 19.72
N LEU A 119 -14.24 -17.15 19.99
CA LEU A 119 -13.80 -18.21 19.09
C LEU A 119 -14.77 -18.44 17.92
N HIS A 120 -16.07 -18.49 18.19
CA HIS A 120 -17.04 -18.73 17.13
C HIS A 120 -17.29 -17.53 16.24
N SER A 121 -17.19 -16.28 16.76
CA SER A 121 -17.29 -15.08 15.92
C SER A 121 -16.23 -15.04 14.84
N ARG A 122 -14.98 -15.36 15.16
CA ARG A 122 -13.90 -15.46 14.16
C ARG A 122 -14.21 -16.49 13.08
N LYS A 123 -14.62 -17.70 13.49
CA LYS A 123 -14.98 -18.76 12.55
C LYS A 123 -16.17 -18.36 11.67
N ILE A 124 -17.19 -17.73 12.26
CA ILE A 124 -18.36 -17.23 11.51
C ILE A 124 -17.91 -16.14 10.53
N VAL A 125 -17.12 -15.16 10.96
CA VAL A 125 -16.60 -14.09 10.08
C VAL A 125 -15.77 -14.67 8.94
N SER A 126 -14.87 -15.61 9.22
CA SER A 126 -14.07 -16.29 8.21
C SER A 126 -14.94 -17.07 7.22
N GLN A 127 -15.88 -17.88 7.71
CA GLN A 127 -16.79 -18.65 6.85
C GLN A 127 -17.70 -17.75 6.02
N THR A 128 -18.21 -16.67 6.60
CA THR A 128 -19.06 -15.71 5.88
C THR A 128 -18.27 -15.00 4.81
N ALA A 129 -17.06 -14.51 5.12
CA ALA A 129 -16.21 -13.83 4.12
C ALA A 129 -15.84 -14.78 2.96
N ALA A 130 -15.52 -16.04 3.27
CA ALA A 130 -15.22 -17.05 2.26
C ALA A 130 -16.44 -17.37 1.39
N ALA A 131 -17.62 -17.54 2.00
CA ALA A 131 -18.86 -17.82 1.27
C ALA A 131 -19.29 -16.64 0.38
N ASP A 132 -19.22 -15.42 0.89
CA ASP A 132 -19.51 -14.21 0.13
C ASP A 132 -18.57 -14.07 -1.07
N TYR A 133 -17.26 -14.32 -0.86
CA TYR A 133 -16.29 -14.28 -1.95
C TYR A 133 -16.54 -15.36 -3.01
N GLN A 134 -16.89 -16.59 -2.61
CA GLN A 134 -17.24 -17.65 -3.53
C GLN A 134 -18.46 -17.29 -4.40
N GLN A 135 -19.45 -16.61 -3.85
CA GLN A 135 -20.60 -16.11 -4.62
C GLN A 135 -20.19 -15.00 -5.60
N GLU A 136 -19.33 -14.09 -5.16
CA GLU A 136 -18.86 -12.97 -6.00
C GLU A 136 -17.82 -13.40 -7.03
N PHE A 137 -17.11 -14.51 -6.82
CA PHE A 137 -16.04 -15.01 -7.69
C PHE A 137 -16.46 -15.12 -9.16
N THR A 138 -17.59 -15.76 -9.43
CA THR A 138 -18.10 -15.94 -10.79
C THR A 138 -18.43 -14.61 -11.46
N ARG A 139 -19.00 -13.68 -10.68
CA ARG A 139 -19.34 -12.34 -11.16
C ARG A 139 -18.10 -11.52 -11.48
N LEU A 140 -17.10 -11.54 -10.60
CA LEU A 140 -15.80 -10.88 -10.84
C LEU A 140 -15.11 -11.47 -12.07
N SER A 141 -15.10 -12.79 -12.24
CA SER A 141 -14.53 -13.44 -13.42
C SER A 141 -15.24 -13.04 -14.72
N SER A 142 -16.56 -12.87 -14.69
CA SER A 142 -17.31 -12.31 -15.83
C SER A 142 -16.89 -10.86 -16.11
N GLN A 143 -16.82 -10.03 -15.07
CA GLN A 143 -16.40 -8.62 -15.20
C GLN A 143 -14.99 -8.49 -15.77
N ILE A 144 -14.04 -9.36 -15.36
CA ILE A 144 -12.68 -9.40 -15.94
C ILE A 144 -12.74 -9.66 -17.46
N ASN A 145 -13.54 -10.63 -17.88
CA ASN A 145 -13.67 -10.97 -19.30
C ASN A 145 -14.41 -9.91 -20.12
N GLU A 146 -15.29 -9.16 -19.50
CA GLU A 146 -16.13 -8.14 -20.13
C GLU A 146 -15.51 -6.74 -20.09
N ALA A 147 -14.48 -6.50 -19.29
CA ALA A 147 -13.82 -5.19 -19.16
C ALA A 147 -13.29 -4.68 -20.51
N ARG A 148 -13.69 -3.46 -20.89
CA ARG A 148 -13.34 -2.82 -22.17
C ARG A 148 -12.90 -1.37 -22.01
N THR A 149 -13.26 -0.72 -20.92
CA THR A 149 -12.93 0.68 -20.62
C THR A 149 -11.96 0.76 -19.43
N ILE A 150 -11.32 1.88 -19.27
CA ILE A 150 -10.44 2.09 -18.10
C ILE A 150 -11.24 2.15 -16.80
N GLU A 151 -12.45 2.65 -16.85
CA GLU A 151 -13.39 2.71 -15.73
C GLU A 151 -13.76 1.30 -15.24
N ASP A 152 -13.92 0.34 -16.17
CA ASP A 152 -14.14 -1.07 -15.82
C ASP A 152 -12.96 -1.60 -14.99
N PHE A 153 -11.71 -1.28 -15.40
CA PHE A 153 -10.50 -1.71 -14.70
C PHE A 153 -10.31 -0.99 -13.36
N TYR A 154 -10.69 0.28 -13.24
CA TYR A 154 -10.71 0.98 -11.95
C TYR A 154 -11.64 0.27 -10.96
N LEU A 155 -12.90 0.05 -11.34
CA LEU A 155 -13.88 -0.63 -10.50
C LEU A 155 -13.46 -2.06 -10.16
N LEU A 156 -12.87 -2.77 -11.12
CA LEU A 156 -12.37 -4.13 -10.91
C LEU A 156 -11.22 -4.16 -9.91
N TYR A 157 -10.26 -3.25 -10.04
CA TYR A 157 -9.11 -3.15 -9.15
C TYR A 157 -9.53 -2.78 -7.71
N GLU A 158 -10.45 -1.82 -7.56
CA GLU A 158 -11.02 -1.45 -6.26
C GLU A 158 -11.70 -2.65 -5.59
N LYS A 159 -12.51 -3.42 -6.33
CA LYS A 159 -13.17 -4.62 -5.81
C LYS A 159 -12.19 -5.71 -5.41
N LEU A 160 -11.22 -6.03 -6.26
CA LEU A 160 -10.20 -7.05 -5.97
C LEU A 160 -9.37 -6.67 -4.73
N THR A 161 -8.98 -5.39 -4.62
CA THR A 161 -8.25 -4.88 -3.46
C THR A 161 -9.11 -4.93 -2.19
N SER A 162 -10.38 -4.56 -2.28
CA SER A 162 -11.31 -4.65 -1.16
C SER A 162 -11.49 -6.09 -0.67
N TRP A 163 -11.61 -7.05 -1.59
CA TRP A 163 -11.66 -8.46 -1.25
C TRP A 163 -10.36 -8.97 -0.62
N GLU A 164 -9.22 -8.54 -1.14
CA GLU A 164 -7.92 -8.88 -0.55
C GLU A 164 -7.83 -8.46 0.91
N LEU A 165 -8.20 -7.22 1.23
CA LEU A 165 -8.20 -6.71 2.59
C LEU A 165 -9.21 -7.45 3.48
N ARG A 166 -10.40 -7.72 2.97
CA ARG A 166 -11.47 -8.43 3.71
C ARG A 166 -11.10 -9.88 4.01
N LEU A 167 -10.56 -10.61 3.03
CA LEU A 167 -10.16 -12.01 3.20
C LEU A 167 -8.95 -12.14 4.13
N ALA A 168 -7.97 -11.24 4.01
CA ALA A 168 -6.81 -11.20 4.90
C ALA A 168 -7.22 -10.91 6.35
N SER A 169 -8.15 -9.97 6.59
CA SER A 169 -8.66 -9.65 7.93
C SER A 169 -9.48 -10.76 8.56
N ALA A 170 -10.12 -11.59 7.74
CA ALA A 170 -10.98 -12.69 8.16
C ALA A 170 -10.21 -14.03 8.30
N ASP A 171 -8.92 -14.06 7.99
CA ASP A 171 -8.06 -15.27 8.06
C ASP A 171 -8.69 -16.46 7.30
N THR A 172 -8.96 -16.26 6.02
CA THR A 172 -9.60 -17.24 5.15
C THR A 172 -8.58 -18.04 4.34
N ASN A 173 -8.95 -19.23 3.88
CA ASN A 173 -8.13 -20.04 2.96
C ASN A 173 -8.41 -19.71 1.48
N MET A 174 -8.75 -18.45 1.16
CA MET A 174 -9.12 -18.03 -0.20
C MET A 174 -7.98 -17.36 -0.98
N ASP A 175 -6.79 -17.26 -0.41
CA ASP A 175 -5.66 -16.49 -0.95
C ASP A 175 -5.25 -16.96 -2.36
N GLU A 176 -5.16 -18.27 -2.59
CA GLU A 176 -4.79 -18.82 -3.91
C GLU A 176 -5.85 -18.53 -4.97
N LEU A 177 -7.13 -18.58 -4.60
CA LEU A 177 -8.23 -18.28 -5.50
C LEU A 177 -8.25 -16.80 -5.89
N LEU A 178 -8.02 -15.91 -4.91
CA LEU A 178 -7.91 -14.48 -5.14
C LEU A 178 -6.67 -14.14 -6.00
N LYS A 179 -5.53 -14.77 -5.71
CA LYS A 179 -4.28 -14.59 -6.48
C LYS A 179 -4.50 -14.97 -7.95
N MET A 180 -5.18 -16.09 -8.22
CA MET A 180 -5.52 -16.49 -9.58
C MET A 180 -6.40 -15.44 -10.26
N GLN A 181 -7.44 -14.96 -9.59
CA GLN A 181 -8.36 -13.96 -10.14
C GLN A 181 -7.68 -12.62 -10.41
N LYS A 182 -6.78 -12.18 -9.51
CA LYS A 182 -5.94 -10.99 -9.74
C LYS A 182 -5.02 -11.17 -10.96
N SER A 183 -4.41 -12.33 -11.13
CA SER A 183 -3.58 -12.65 -12.30
C SER A 183 -4.37 -12.62 -13.62
N ASP A 184 -5.62 -13.10 -13.61
CA ASP A 184 -6.51 -13.01 -14.76
C ASP A 184 -6.86 -11.55 -15.10
N ALA A 185 -7.13 -10.75 -14.07
CA ALA A 185 -7.40 -9.32 -14.21
C ALA A 185 -6.19 -8.56 -14.79
N ASP A 186 -4.98 -8.82 -14.26
CA ASP A 186 -3.74 -8.25 -14.79
C ASP A 186 -3.49 -8.65 -16.25
N SER A 187 -3.77 -9.89 -16.61
CA SER A 187 -3.64 -10.37 -17.99
C SER A 187 -4.61 -9.68 -18.94
N ALA A 188 -5.83 -9.41 -18.48
CA ALA A 188 -6.81 -8.64 -19.24
C ALA A 188 -6.38 -7.17 -19.37
N PHE A 189 -5.93 -6.56 -18.28
CA PHE A 189 -5.44 -5.20 -18.24
C PHE A 189 -4.20 -4.98 -19.12
N TYR A 190 -3.23 -5.88 -19.06
CA TYR A 190 -2.05 -5.84 -19.93
C TYR A 190 -2.41 -5.80 -21.40
N LYS A 191 -3.36 -6.64 -21.84
CA LYS A 191 -3.87 -6.64 -23.23
C LYS A 191 -4.60 -5.33 -23.58
N PHE A 192 -5.32 -4.78 -22.61
CA PHE A 192 -6.03 -3.51 -22.76
C PHE A 192 -5.05 -2.35 -22.92
N ILE A 193 -4.01 -2.26 -22.09
CA ILE A 193 -2.96 -1.24 -22.20
C ILE A 193 -2.23 -1.33 -23.54
N LYS A 194 -1.87 -2.51 -23.99
CA LYS A 194 -1.22 -2.69 -25.31
C LYS A 194 -2.02 -2.14 -26.48
N ARG A 195 -3.34 -2.08 -26.37
CA ARG A 195 -4.22 -1.59 -27.46
C ARG A 195 -4.47 -0.09 -27.38
N ASN A 196 -4.49 0.49 -26.21
CA ASN A 196 -5.03 1.85 -26.00
C ASN A 196 -3.96 2.88 -25.60
N TYR A 197 -2.83 2.47 -25.03
CA TYR A 197 -1.88 3.39 -24.42
C TYR A 197 -1.26 4.38 -25.42
N GLU A 198 -0.96 3.96 -26.65
CA GLU A 198 -0.44 4.85 -27.69
C GLU A 198 -1.41 5.99 -28.00
N ASP A 199 -2.69 5.68 -28.17
CA ASP A 199 -3.72 6.69 -28.45
C ASP A 199 -3.92 7.65 -27.27
N TRP A 200 -3.82 7.15 -26.03
CA TRP A 200 -3.91 7.99 -24.85
C TRP A 200 -2.79 9.01 -24.78
N VAL A 201 -1.55 8.57 -25.01
CA VAL A 201 -0.39 9.47 -25.01
C VAL A 201 -0.46 10.46 -26.18
N ALA A 202 -0.83 9.99 -27.36
CA ALA A 202 -0.98 10.84 -28.55
C ALA A 202 -2.07 11.91 -28.40
N SER A 203 -3.04 11.72 -27.50
CA SER A 203 -4.11 12.70 -27.22
C SER A 203 -3.74 13.75 -26.16
N LEU A 204 -2.59 13.57 -25.48
CA LEU A 204 -2.09 14.60 -24.55
C LEU A 204 -1.67 15.86 -25.30
N PRO A 205 -1.85 17.05 -24.70
CA PRO A 205 -1.30 18.28 -25.24
C PRO A 205 0.23 18.17 -25.31
N SER A 206 0.78 17.99 -26.49
CA SER A 206 2.23 17.93 -26.71
C SER A 206 2.68 19.14 -27.50
N THR A 207 3.84 19.70 -27.15
CA THR A 207 4.52 20.72 -27.93
C THR A 207 5.16 20.17 -29.22
N LEU A 208 5.23 18.85 -29.36
CA LEU A 208 5.92 18.13 -30.44
C LEU A 208 4.99 17.64 -31.56
N ALA A 209 3.71 17.46 -31.29
CA ALA A 209 2.73 17.07 -32.28
C ALA A 209 1.76 18.26 -32.50
N PRO A 210 1.72 18.89 -33.69
CA PRO A 210 0.69 19.89 -33.97
C PRO A 210 -0.67 19.18 -33.96
N GLY A 211 -1.44 19.53 -32.95
CA GLY A 211 -2.77 19.15 -32.60
C GLY A 211 -3.61 18.27 -33.53
N LYS A 212 -3.99 17.12 -33.07
CA LYS A 212 -5.35 16.62 -33.33
C LYS A 212 -6.29 17.59 -32.61
N LYS A 213 -7.27 18.11 -33.38
CA LYS A 213 -8.25 19.09 -32.88
C LYS A 213 -8.98 18.56 -31.66
N GLU A 214 -9.23 19.45 -30.68
CA GLU A 214 -9.97 19.21 -29.43
C GLU A 214 -11.39 18.60 -29.58
N GLY A 215 -11.77 18.09 -30.74
CA GLY A 215 -13.11 17.67 -31.12
C GLY A 215 -13.45 16.20 -30.94
N GLU A 216 -12.47 15.31 -30.74
CA GLU A 216 -12.71 13.88 -30.50
C GLU A 216 -11.99 13.46 -29.22
N ARG A 217 -12.55 13.83 -28.06
CA ARG A 217 -12.15 13.26 -26.78
C ARG A 217 -12.61 11.81 -26.76
N GLN A 218 -11.73 10.90 -27.20
CA GLN A 218 -11.82 9.51 -26.84
C GLN A 218 -11.82 9.41 -25.30
N GLU A 219 -12.72 8.66 -24.72
CA GLU A 219 -12.72 8.36 -23.28
C GLU A 219 -11.37 7.75 -22.90
N ARG A 220 -10.54 8.52 -22.21
CA ARG A 220 -9.23 8.10 -21.72
C ARG A 220 -9.04 8.52 -20.28
N PRO A 221 -8.19 7.81 -19.53
CA PRO A 221 -7.88 8.17 -18.16
C PRO A 221 -7.14 9.51 -18.07
N MET A 222 -7.17 10.10 -16.88
CA MET A 222 -6.19 11.10 -16.48
C MET A 222 -4.82 10.42 -16.37
N LEU A 223 -3.80 10.99 -17.03
CA LEU A 223 -2.42 10.50 -16.98
C LEU A 223 -1.54 11.41 -16.09
N SER A 224 -0.36 10.91 -15.69
CA SER A 224 0.57 11.62 -14.79
C SER A 224 0.80 13.08 -15.10
N PRO A 225 1.01 13.53 -16.37
CA PRO A 225 1.20 14.95 -16.69
C PRO A 225 0.00 15.86 -16.38
N GLU A 226 -1.18 15.27 -16.21
CA GLU A 226 -2.42 16.04 -16.04
C GLU A 226 -2.82 16.21 -14.57
N VAL A 227 -2.11 15.57 -13.64
CA VAL A 227 -2.46 15.54 -12.21
C VAL A 227 -2.59 16.95 -11.64
N PHE A 228 -1.60 17.82 -11.78
CA PHE A 228 -1.67 19.17 -11.24
C PHE A 228 -2.77 20.01 -11.89
N ARG A 229 -2.90 19.90 -13.21
CA ARG A 229 -3.92 20.66 -13.96
C ARG A 229 -5.34 20.30 -13.51
N ASN A 230 -5.60 19.03 -13.26
CA ASN A 230 -6.95 18.54 -13.02
C ASN A 230 -7.31 18.48 -11.52
N THR A 231 -6.34 18.55 -10.61
CA THR A 231 -6.59 18.40 -9.17
C THR A 231 -6.11 19.60 -8.34
N VAL A 232 -4.89 20.09 -8.56
CA VAL A 232 -4.31 21.18 -7.78
C VAL A 232 -4.82 22.54 -8.25
N PHE A 233 -4.77 22.80 -9.56
CA PHE A 233 -5.15 24.11 -10.11
C PHE A 233 -6.58 24.51 -9.81
N PRO A 234 -7.60 23.65 -9.92
CA PRO A 234 -8.96 24.02 -9.57
C PRO A 234 -9.10 24.51 -8.11
N LEU A 235 -8.47 23.82 -7.16
CA LEU A 235 -8.51 24.22 -5.74
C LEU A 235 -7.81 25.57 -5.51
N LEU A 236 -6.67 25.81 -6.19
CA LEU A 236 -5.98 27.10 -6.11
C LEU A 236 -6.82 28.23 -6.73
N ASP A 237 -7.58 27.95 -7.79
CA ASP A 237 -8.48 28.92 -8.45
C ASP A 237 -9.68 29.27 -7.57
N GLU A 238 -10.12 28.33 -6.73
CA GLU A 238 -11.12 28.55 -5.69
C GLU A 238 -10.58 29.30 -4.46
N GLY A 239 -9.27 29.59 -4.44
CA GLY A 239 -8.61 30.30 -3.35
C GLY A 239 -8.24 29.39 -2.16
N GLU A 240 -8.33 28.08 -2.33
CA GLU A 240 -7.97 27.11 -1.28
C GLU A 240 -6.45 27.07 -1.05
N LYS A 241 -6.06 26.80 0.19
CA LYS A 241 -4.69 26.41 0.50
C LYS A 241 -4.58 24.90 0.30
N VAL A 242 -3.53 24.47 -0.40
CA VAL A 242 -3.38 23.07 -0.81
C VAL A 242 -2.05 22.50 -0.30
N PHE A 243 -2.13 21.33 0.32
CA PHE A 243 -0.98 20.44 0.51
C PHE A 243 -1.09 19.33 -0.53
N PHE A 244 -0.11 19.25 -1.42
CA PHE A 244 0.03 18.13 -2.35
C PHE A 244 1.04 17.15 -1.78
N VAL A 245 0.56 16.00 -1.30
CA VAL A 245 1.37 14.96 -0.65
C VAL A 245 1.50 13.78 -1.60
N LEU A 246 2.70 13.60 -2.14
CA LEU A 246 3.05 12.45 -2.96
C LEU A 246 3.80 11.44 -2.07
N ILE A 247 3.21 10.27 -1.89
CA ILE A 247 3.84 9.15 -1.19
C ILE A 247 4.36 8.19 -2.26
N ASP A 248 5.69 8.06 -2.35
CA ASP A 248 6.36 7.24 -3.35
C ASP A 248 5.94 5.78 -3.25
N ASN A 249 5.54 5.16 -4.38
CA ASN A 249 5.17 3.75 -4.45
C ASN A 249 3.97 3.36 -3.55
N PHE A 250 2.97 4.24 -3.43
CA PHE A 250 1.84 4.09 -2.51
C PHE A 250 0.61 3.49 -3.19
N ARG A 251 0.50 2.16 -3.19
CA ARG A 251 -0.60 1.41 -3.82
C ARG A 251 -1.97 1.66 -3.16
N LEU A 252 -3.02 1.30 -3.88
CA LEU A 252 -4.40 1.42 -3.41
C LEU A 252 -4.65 0.65 -2.09
N ASP A 253 -4.10 -0.55 -1.93
CA ASP A 253 -4.24 -1.35 -0.69
C ASP A 253 -3.59 -0.67 0.51
N LEU A 254 -2.48 0.04 0.32
CA LEU A 254 -1.83 0.84 1.36
C LEU A 254 -2.67 2.07 1.72
N TRP A 255 -3.23 2.75 0.72
CA TRP A 255 -4.16 3.85 0.97
C TRP A 255 -5.35 3.39 1.82
N LEU A 256 -6.01 2.31 1.43
CA LEU A 256 -7.17 1.77 2.15
C LEU A 256 -6.82 1.32 3.58
N THR A 257 -5.58 0.90 3.82
CA THR A 257 -5.07 0.54 5.14
C THR A 257 -4.82 1.77 6.03
N VAL A 258 -4.29 2.86 5.45
CA VAL A 258 -3.97 4.10 6.17
C VAL A 258 -5.20 5.02 6.35
N LYS A 259 -6.14 4.99 5.41
CA LYS A 259 -7.35 5.82 5.42
C LYS A 259 -8.09 5.90 6.77
N PRO A 260 -8.30 4.78 7.52
CA PRO A 260 -8.96 4.84 8.83
C PRO A 260 -8.26 5.75 9.83
N LEU A 261 -6.92 5.87 9.77
CA LEU A 261 -6.14 6.74 10.66
C LEU A 261 -6.40 8.23 10.41
N LEU A 262 -6.84 8.58 9.21
CA LEU A 262 -7.13 9.95 8.78
C LEU A 262 -8.63 10.29 8.87
N ALA A 263 -9.49 9.27 9.06
CA ALA A 263 -10.93 9.43 9.03
C ALA A 263 -11.50 10.32 10.15
N GLU A 264 -10.77 10.50 11.25
CA GLU A 264 -11.14 11.44 12.30
C GLU A 264 -11.02 12.90 11.83
N TYR A 265 -10.00 13.20 11.01
CA TYR A 265 -9.63 14.57 10.63
C TYR A 265 -10.23 15.02 9.29
N PHE A 266 -10.50 14.08 8.38
CA PHE A 266 -10.86 14.39 6.99
C PHE A 266 -12.08 13.62 6.49
N THR A 267 -12.77 14.22 5.52
CA THR A 267 -13.61 13.53 4.53
C THR A 267 -12.81 13.31 3.25
N PHE A 268 -13.19 12.31 2.44
CA PHE A 268 -12.41 11.85 1.29
C PHE A 268 -13.22 11.90 -0.01
N ASP A 269 -12.65 12.49 -1.07
CA ASP A 269 -13.06 12.28 -2.46
C ASP A 269 -11.98 11.41 -3.13
N GLU A 270 -12.30 10.12 -3.30
CA GLU A 270 -11.35 9.08 -3.73
C GLU A 270 -11.54 8.80 -5.21
N LYS A 271 -10.44 8.81 -5.95
CA LYS A 271 -10.38 8.46 -7.37
C LYS A 271 -9.10 7.68 -7.65
N LEU A 272 -9.09 6.98 -8.77
CA LEU A 272 -7.88 6.45 -9.37
C LEU A 272 -7.50 7.28 -10.58
N TYR A 273 -6.21 7.30 -10.89
CA TYR A 273 -5.71 7.76 -12.17
C TYR A 273 -4.72 6.72 -12.73
N THR A 274 -4.38 6.82 -14.00
CA THR A 274 -3.44 5.91 -14.63
C THR A 274 -2.08 6.59 -14.77
N THR A 275 -1.06 6.02 -14.13
CA THR A 275 0.29 6.54 -14.30
C THR A 275 0.88 6.16 -15.66
N ILE A 276 1.87 6.92 -16.12
CA ILE A 276 2.54 6.67 -17.40
C ILE A 276 3.56 5.54 -17.31
N LEU A 277 3.92 4.98 -18.45
CA LEU A 277 5.03 4.03 -18.61
C LEU A 277 6.34 4.76 -18.90
N PRO A 278 7.47 4.29 -18.36
CA PRO A 278 7.62 3.30 -17.30
C PRO A 278 6.98 3.73 -15.99
N THR A 279 6.38 2.81 -15.24
CA THR A 279 5.88 3.04 -13.88
C THR A 279 7.04 3.13 -12.90
N ALA A 280 7.82 4.18 -13.07
CA ALA A 280 9.07 4.41 -12.34
C ALA A 280 9.21 5.90 -12.00
N THR A 281 9.79 6.17 -10.83
CA THR A 281 9.89 7.49 -10.22
C THR A 281 10.43 8.55 -11.19
N GLN A 282 11.51 8.24 -11.92
CA GLN A 282 12.14 9.16 -12.86
C GLN A 282 11.16 9.66 -13.94
N TYR A 283 10.31 8.77 -14.46
CA TYR A 283 9.37 9.07 -15.53
C TYR A 283 8.06 9.65 -14.98
N ALA A 284 7.41 8.92 -14.13
CA ALA A 284 6.07 9.26 -13.65
C ALA A 284 6.04 10.50 -12.75
N ARG A 285 6.95 10.61 -11.77
CA ARG A 285 6.99 11.75 -10.85
C ARG A 285 7.41 13.03 -11.53
N ASN A 286 8.44 12.99 -12.38
CA ASN A 286 8.86 14.15 -13.13
C ASN A 286 7.75 14.64 -14.08
N SER A 287 6.94 13.71 -14.62
CA SER A 287 5.76 14.05 -15.43
C SER A 287 4.64 14.69 -14.61
N ILE A 288 4.39 14.24 -13.39
CA ILE A 288 3.44 14.88 -12.48
C ILE A 288 3.86 16.33 -12.20
N PHE A 289 5.12 16.54 -11.82
CA PHE A 289 5.61 17.84 -11.37
C PHE A 289 5.84 18.82 -12.53
N SER A 290 6.20 18.33 -13.70
CA SER A 290 6.35 19.20 -14.88
C SER A 290 5.06 19.41 -15.66
N GLY A 291 4.07 18.52 -15.53
CA GLY A 291 2.90 18.50 -16.42
C GLY A 291 3.26 18.20 -17.88
N LEU A 292 4.31 17.43 -18.11
CA LEU A 292 4.83 17.08 -19.45
C LEU A 292 5.14 15.58 -19.52
N MET A 293 5.11 15.04 -20.72
CA MET A 293 5.68 13.71 -20.96
C MET A 293 7.21 13.74 -20.88
N PRO A 294 7.88 12.64 -20.54
CA PRO A 294 9.34 12.57 -20.38
C PRO A 294 10.12 13.12 -21.58
N VAL A 295 9.68 12.86 -22.81
CA VAL A 295 10.33 13.38 -24.02
C VAL A 295 10.26 14.91 -24.11
N ASP A 296 9.16 15.50 -23.66
CA ASP A 296 8.99 16.95 -23.66
C ASP A 296 9.85 17.60 -22.57
N ILE A 297 9.99 16.95 -21.39
CA ILE A 297 10.92 17.41 -20.34
C ILE A 297 12.36 17.40 -20.87
N ALA A 298 12.80 16.29 -21.44
CA ALA A 298 14.17 16.14 -21.97
C ALA A 298 14.47 17.17 -23.07
N ARG A 299 13.48 17.55 -23.88
CA ARG A 299 13.64 18.51 -24.96
C ARG A 299 13.58 19.97 -24.51
N MET A 300 12.58 20.32 -23.69
CA MET A 300 12.35 21.71 -23.27
C MET A 300 13.28 22.13 -22.13
N PHE A 301 13.62 21.19 -21.26
CA PHE A 301 14.41 21.40 -20.04
C PHE A 301 15.50 20.35 -19.90
N PRO A 302 16.45 20.27 -20.88
CA PRO A 302 17.46 19.20 -20.90
C PRO A 302 18.35 19.18 -19.64
N HIS A 303 18.48 20.30 -18.95
CA HIS A 303 19.23 20.40 -17.69
C HIS A 303 18.45 19.84 -16.47
N LEU A 304 17.14 19.59 -16.60
CA LEU A 304 16.28 18.98 -15.56
C LEU A 304 16.00 17.50 -15.81
N TRP A 305 16.37 17.00 -16.98
CA TRP A 305 16.25 15.58 -17.33
C TRP A 305 17.60 14.90 -17.19
N VAL A 306 17.60 13.72 -16.60
CA VAL A 306 18.78 12.84 -16.47
C VAL A 306 18.49 11.58 -17.25
N ASP A 307 19.41 11.18 -18.14
CA ASP A 307 19.22 10.01 -18.98
C ASP A 307 19.33 8.70 -18.19
N GLU A 308 18.82 7.62 -18.77
CA GLU A 308 18.69 6.32 -18.09
C GLU A 308 20.01 5.68 -17.73
N ASP A 309 21.06 5.96 -18.50
CA ASP A 309 22.43 5.47 -18.30
C ASP A 309 23.24 6.24 -17.24
N GLU A 310 22.72 7.36 -16.74
CA GLU A 310 23.30 8.07 -15.62
C GLU A 310 22.88 7.44 -14.29
N GLU A 311 23.83 7.20 -13.38
CA GLU A 311 23.57 6.51 -12.12
C GLU A 311 22.93 7.42 -11.05
N GLU A 312 23.18 8.74 -11.10
CA GLU A 312 22.78 9.71 -10.07
C GLU A 312 21.95 10.85 -10.64
N GLY A 313 21.21 11.53 -9.79
CA GLY A 313 20.57 12.82 -10.12
C GLY A 313 19.15 12.74 -10.67
N LYS A 314 18.62 11.55 -10.93
CA LYS A 314 17.33 11.34 -11.65
C LYS A 314 16.11 12.04 -11.06
N ASN A 315 16.12 12.36 -9.77
CA ASN A 315 15.00 12.97 -9.05
C ASN A 315 15.44 14.12 -8.12
N LEU A 316 16.41 14.93 -8.55
CA LEU A 316 16.90 16.08 -7.78
C LEU A 316 16.24 17.41 -8.18
N ASN A 317 15.67 17.47 -9.39
CA ASN A 317 15.16 18.72 -9.98
C ASN A 317 13.64 18.91 -9.84
N GLU A 318 13.00 18.14 -8.96
CA GLU A 318 11.53 18.10 -8.82
C GLU A 318 10.93 19.49 -8.50
N SER A 319 11.57 20.27 -7.62
CA SER A 319 11.13 21.63 -7.29
C SER A 319 11.16 22.57 -8.50
N GLU A 320 12.21 22.48 -9.34
CA GLU A 320 12.32 23.28 -10.56
C GLU A 320 11.29 22.86 -11.61
N LEU A 321 10.99 21.55 -11.70
CA LEU A 321 9.92 21.05 -12.57
C LEU A 321 8.56 21.63 -12.19
N VAL A 322 8.23 21.70 -10.88
CA VAL A 322 7.01 22.38 -10.41
C VAL A 322 7.02 23.85 -10.80
N GLN A 323 8.16 24.56 -10.66
CA GLN A 323 8.26 25.96 -11.08
C GLN A 323 8.01 26.11 -12.58
N THR A 324 8.63 25.27 -13.43
CA THR A 324 8.39 25.32 -14.89
C THR A 324 6.94 25.06 -15.26
N LEU A 325 6.24 24.20 -14.49
CA LEU A 325 4.81 23.97 -14.68
C LEU A 325 4.01 25.26 -14.45
N PHE A 326 4.21 25.93 -13.31
CA PHE A 326 3.52 27.18 -13.00
C PHE A 326 3.83 28.28 -14.02
N ASP A 327 5.08 28.42 -14.42
CA ASP A 327 5.52 29.42 -15.42
C ASP A 327 4.84 29.21 -16.79
N ARG A 328 4.77 27.95 -17.26
CA ARG A 328 4.08 27.60 -18.52
C ARG A 328 2.58 27.90 -18.49
N TYR A 329 1.95 27.70 -17.35
CA TYR A 329 0.53 28.05 -17.16
C TYR A 329 0.33 29.51 -16.76
N ARG A 330 1.40 30.34 -16.72
CA ARG A 330 1.38 31.75 -16.31
C ARG A 330 0.71 31.98 -14.97
N ARG A 331 0.93 31.04 -14.01
CA ARG A 331 0.38 31.09 -12.67
C ARG A 331 1.41 31.65 -11.70
N GLN A 332 1.02 32.69 -10.96
CA GLN A 332 1.82 33.17 -9.84
C GLN A 332 1.31 32.50 -8.55
N CYS A 333 2.06 31.53 -8.06
CA CYS A 333 1.74 30.81 -6.83
C CYS A 333 2.99 30.70 -5.98
N LYS A 334 2.90 31.16 -4.72
CA LYS A 334 3.95 30.91 -3.75
C LYS A 334 3.81 29.48 -3.26
N PHE A 335 4.76 28.64 -3.58
CA PHE A 335 4.80 27.25 -3.12
C PHE A 335 6.07 26.93 -2.35
N SER A 336 6.02 25.84 -1.57
CA SER A 336 7.19 25.16 -1.01
C SER A 336 7.29 23.75 -1.56
N TYR A 337 8.51 23.24 -1.62
CA TYR A 337 8.78 21.85 -1.96
C TYR A 337 9.63 21.19 -0.86
N ASN A 338 9.19 20.05 -0.34
CA ASN A 338 9.85 19.32 0.74
C ASN A 338 9.87 17.83 0.45
N LYS A 339 11.06 17.23 0.47
CA LYS A 339 11.26 15.79 0.30
C LYS A 339 11.71 15.19 1.61
N ILE A 340 11.01 14.18 2.08
CA ILE A 340 11.21 13.52 3.37
C ILE A 340 11.65 12.08 3.13
N ASN A 341 12.91 11.79 3.47
CA ASN A 341 13.51 10.47 3.36
C ASN A 341 13.62 9.75 4.70
N ASP A 342 13.51 10.48 5.82
CA ASP A 342 13.68 9.97 7.17
C ASP A 342 12.81 10.72 8.19
N SER A 343 12.77 10.20 9.43
CA SER A 343 12.00 10.80 10.52
C SER A 343 12.49 12.20 10.88
N THR A 344 13.80 12.47 10.78
CA THR A 344 14.41 13.78 11.10
C THR A 344 13.88 14.86 10.15
N GLY A 345 13.76 14.53 8.86
CA GLY A 345 13.14 15.41 7.86
C GLY A 345 11.68 15.72 8.20
N GLY A 346 10.92 14.71 8.61
CA GLY A 346 9.54 14.87 9.05
C GLY A 346 9.39 15.75 10.29
N GLU A 347 10.23 15.54 11.31
CA GLU A 347 10.24 16.37 12.52
C GLU A 347 10.62 17.84 12.23
N ARG A 348 11.57 18.05 11.31
CA ARG A 348 11.91 19.42 10.87
C ARG A 348 10.71 20.09 10.23
N LEU A 349 10.00 19.40 9.36
CA LEU A 349 8.82 19.93 8.68
C LEU A 349 7.70 20.26 9.67
N LEU A 350 7.52 19.45 10.72
CA LEU A 350 6.60 19.75 11.82
C LEU A 350 6.95 21.04 12.56
N ARG A 351 8.25 21.27 12.85
CA ARG A 351 8.70 22.52 13.49
C ARG A 351 8.45 23.75 12.63
N GLU A 352 8.58 23.61 11.31
CA GLU A 352 8.41 24.69 10.34
C GLU A 352 6.96 24.84 9.84
N PHE A 353 6.02 24.05 10.34
CA PHE A 353 4.65 23.96 9.82
C PHE A 353 3.92 25.32 9.79
N SER A 354 4.13 26.20 10.78
CA SER A 354 3.55 27.54 10.81
C SER A 354 3.98 28.43 9.63
N ASN A 355 5.12 28.15 9.01
CA ASN A 355 5.57 28.84 7.80
C ASN A 355 4.95 28.21 6.55
N LEU A 356 4.83 26.88 6.53
CA LEU A 356 4.19 26.16 5.43
C LEU A 356 2.73 26.58 5.26
N SER A 357 1.99 26.70 6.36
CA SER A 357 0.56 27.07 6.34
C SER A 357 0.27 28.46 5.76
N LYS A 358 1.31 29.29 5.55
CA LYS A 358 1.21 30.61 4.89
C LYS A 358 1.26 30.53 3.37
N ASN A 359 1.78 29.44 2.80
CA ASN A 359 1.86 29.28 1.36
C ASN A 359 0.49 28.86 0.79
N GLN A 360 0.26 29.18 -0.48
CA GLN A 360 -0.92 28.71 -1.20
C GLN A 360 -0.82 27.22 -1.53
N LEU A 361 0.39 26.76 -1.86
CA LEU A 361 0.67 25.38 -2.17
C LEU A 361 1.90 24.88 -1.39
N ASN A 362 1.81 23.69 -0.86
CA ASN A 362 2.94 22.99 -0.27
C ASN A 362 3.03 21.60 -0.92
N VAL A 363 4.13 21.32 -1.59
CA VAL A 363 4.42 20.02 -2.19
C VAL A 363 5.30 19.23 -1.22
N ILE A 364 4.85 18.06 -0.82
CA ILE A 364 5.55 17.17 0.10
C ILE A 364 5.69 15.80 -0.55
N VAL A 365 6.91 15.29 -0.59
CA VAL A 365 7.22 13.93 -1.09
C VAL A 365 7.67 13.07 0.09
N LEU A 366 7.04 11.92 0.28
CA LEU A 366 7.36 10.92 1.30
C LEU A 366 7.92 9.66 0.62
N ASN A 367 9.20 9.34 0.83
CA ASN A 367 9.87 8.23 0.14
C ASN A 367 9.88 6.92 0.92
N PHE A 368 9.32 6.87 2.14
CA PHE A 368 9.47 5.72 3.04
C PHE A 368 8.94 4.41 2.44
N ILE A 369 7.79 4.43 1.77
CA ILE A 369 7.16 3.21 1.24
C ILE A 369 8.02 2.59 0.13
N ASP A 370 8.58 3.41 -0.74
CA ASP A 370 9.51 2.92 -1.77
C ASP A 370 10.80 2.38 -1.15
N MET A 371 11.37 3.09 -0.18
CA MET A 371 12.52 2.61 0.60
C MET A 371 12.24 1.27 1.30
N LEU A 372 11.04 1.05 1.82
CA LEU A 372 10.62 -0.21 2.44
C LEU A 372 10.58 -1.34 1.39
N SER A 373 10.07 -1.07 0.18
CA SER A 373 10.02 -2.04 -0.91
C SER A 373 11.42 -2.46 -1.39
N HIS A 374 12.33 -1.51 -1.51
CA HIS A 374 13.75 -1.77 -1.82
C HIS A 374 14.45 -2.53 -0.70
N ALA A 375 14.30 -2.09 0.55
CA ALA A 375 14.88 -2.77 1.72
C ALA A 375 14.40 -4.22 1.85
N ARG A 376 13.15 -4.53 1.48
CA ARG A 376 12.65 -5.91 1.42
C ARG A 376 13.42 -6.77 0.40
N THR A 377 13.84 -6.20 -0.71
CA THR A 377 14.64 -6.90 -1.71
C THR A 377 16.09 -7.12 -1.23
N GLU A 378 16.68 -6.13 -0.59
CA GLU A 378 18.09 -6.12 -0.22
C GLU A 378 18.38 -6.73 1.15
N SER A 379 17.47 -6.56 2.13
CA SER A 379 17.65 -7.01 3.52
C SER A 379 16.87 -8.30 3.78
N ARG A 380 17.60 -9.37 4.15
CA ARG A 380 16.98 -10.64 4.55
C ARG A 380 16.02 -10.46 5.75
N MET A 381 16.38 -9.62 6.71
CA MET A 381 15.55 -9.37 7.89
C MET A 381 14.23 -8.70 7.51
N ILE A 382 14.25 -7.67 6.66
CA ILE A 382 13.04 -6.99 6.19
C ILE A 382 12.19 -7.93 5.33
N ARG A 383 12.82 -8.79 4.53
CA ARG A 383 12.12 -9.82 3.74
C ARG A 383 11.36 -10.81 4.62
N GLU A 384 11.93 -11.21 5.75
CA GLU A 384 11.25 -12.08 6.71
C GLU A 384 10.11 -11.36 7.44
N LEU A 385 10.27 -10.09 7.82
CA LEU A 385 9.24 -9.27 8.46
C LEU A 385 8.07 -8.93 7.52
N ALA A 386 8.35 -8.66 6.25
CA ALA A 386 7.36 -8.31 5.24
C ALA A 386 7.12 -9.47 4.25
N ARG A 387 7.03 -10.70 4.74
CA ARG A 387 6.95 -11.90 3.90
C ARG A 387 5.69 -11.98 3.05
N THR A 388 4.58 -11.46 3.55
CA THR A 388 3.28 -11.42 2.87
C THR A 388 2.85 -9.99 2.56
N ASP A 389 1.92 -9.79 1.63
CA ASP A 389 1.34 -8.47 1.37
C ASP A 389 0.64 -7.90 2.61
N ALA A 390 -0.01 -8.75 3.42
CA ALA A 390 -0.61 -8.34 4.68
C ALA A 390 0.43 -7.82 5.68
N ALA A 391 1.57 -8.51 5.82
CA ALA A 391 2.67 -8.06 6.69
C ALA A 391 3.31 -6.75 6.16
N TYR A 392 3.44 -6.61 4.85
CA TYR A 392 3.92 -5.36 4.23
C TYR A 392 2.99 -4.18 4.52
N ARG A 393 1.67 -4.36 4.38
CA ARG A 393 0.66 -3.36 4.75
C ARG A 393 0.74 -2.99 6.23
N SER A 394 0.89 -3.97 7.09
CA SER A 394 1.01 -3.76 8.55
C SER A 394 2.24 -2.93 8.92
N LEU A 395 3.38 -3.16 8.27
CA LEU A 395 4.58 -2.34 8.45
C LEU A 395 4.37 -0.89 7.96
N ALA A 396 3.73 -0.72 6.81
CA ALA A 396 3.42 0.61 6.28
C ALA A 396 2.45 1.38 7.19
N GLU A 397 1.41 0.72 7.69
CA GLU A 397 0.47 1.30 8.66
C GLU A 397 1.17 1.69 9.97
N SER A 398 1.98 0.80 10.53
CA SER A 398 2.75 1.04 11.74
C SER A 398 3.68 2.24 11.59
N TRP A 399 4.39 2.32 10.46
CA TRP A 399 5.21 3.48 10.16
C TRP A 399 4.38 4.75 10.12
N PHE A 400 3.27 4.76 9.39
CA PHE A 400 2.42 5.94 9.25
C PHE A 400 1.92 6.42 10.62
N ARG A 401 1.49 5.49 11.47
CA ARG A 401 0.97 5.73 12.82
C ARG A 401 2.03 6.32 13.77
N HIS A 402 3.27 5.85 13.71
CA HIS A 402 4.33 6.18 14.66
C HIS A 402 5.38 7.16 14.12
N SER A 403 5.25 7.59 12.87
CA SER A 403 6.12 8.59 12.24
C SER A 403 5.53 10.00 12.34
N PRO A 404 6.32 11.05 12.02
CA PRO A 404 5.81 12.41 11.90
C PRO A 404 4.68 12.59 10.86
N ALA A 405 4.45 11.60 9.98
CA ALA A 405 3.46 11.71 8.90
C ALA A 405 2.04 11.92 9.43
N LEU A 406 1.58 11.11 10.39
CA LEU A 406 0.22 11.25 10.96
C LEU A 406 0.01 12.62 11.60
N GLU A 407 1.01 13.10 12.37
CA GLU A 407 0.96 14.43 12.99
C GLU A 407 0.96 15.56 11.94
N LEU A 408 1.69 15.39 10.82
CA LEU A 408 1.62 16.34 9.70
C LEU A 408 0.21 16.45 9.13
N PHE A 409 -0.45 15.31 8.87
CA PHE A 409 -1.84 15.30 8.39
C PHE A 409 -2.81 15.95 9.40
N ARG A 410 -2.65 15.68 10.69
CA ARG A 410 -3.45 16.32 11.73
C ARG A 410 -3.32 17.85 11.67
N ARG A 411 -2.10 18.37 11.58
CA ARG A 411 -1.86 19.82 11.48
C ARG A 411 -2.35 20.42 10.16
N MET A 412 -2.29 19.66 9.05
CA MET A 412 -2.89 20.09 7.80
C MET A 412 -4.40 20.28 7.96
N ALA A 413 -5.09 19.33 8.62
CA ALA A 413 -6.52 19.46 8.94
C ALA A 413 -6.80 20.68 9.82
N GLU A 414 -6.06 20.86 10.91
CA GLU A 414 -6.20 22.00 11.83
C GLU A 414 -5.98 23.36 11.12
N SER A 415 -5.17 23.38 10.07
CA SER A 415 -4.94 24.60 9.27
C SER A 415 -6.09 24.94 8.30
N GLY A 416 -7.09 24.07 8.17
CA GLY A 416 -8.21 24.20 7.23
C GLY A 416 -7.82 24.01 5.76
N ALA A 417 -6.60 23.55 5.46
CA ALA A 417 -6.12 23.37 4.09
C ALA A 417 -6.68 22.08 3.46
N LYS A 418 -6.95 22.10 2.17
CA LYS A 418 -7.21 20.90 1.37
C LYS A 418 -5.92 20.09 1.21
N VAL A 419 -6.02 18.78 1.28
CA VAL A 419 -4.87 17.91 1.05
C VAL A 419 -5.16 16.99 -0.12
N ILE A 420 -4.25 16.93 -1.08
CA ILE A 420 -4.28 15.93 -2.16
C ILE A 420 -3.23 14.88 -1.82
N VAL A 421 -3.65 13.64 -1.64
CA VAL A 421 -2.75 12.50 -1.45
C VAL A 421 -2.72 11.69 -2.73
N THR A 422 -1.53 11.40 -3.22
CA THR A 422 -1.33 10.57 -4.41
C THR A 422 0.02 9.88 -4.39
N THR A 423 0.32 9.15 -5.43
CA THR A 423 1.62 8.52 -5.69
C THR A 423 1.98 8.66 -7.17
N ASP A 424 3.22 8.44 -7.50
CA ASP A 424 3.71 8.43 -8.89
C ASP A 424 3.52 7.06 -9.58
N HIS A 425 3.64 5.96 -8.85
CA HIS A 425 3.41 4.60 -9.31
C HIS A 425 3.14 3.67 -8.14
N GLY A 426 2.72 2.46 -8.43
CA GLY A 426 2.68 1.38 -7.46
C GLY A 426 3.74 0.33 -7.77
N THR A 427 3.59 -0.85 -7.17
CA THR A 427 4.54 -1.96 -7.27
C THR A 427 3.79 -3.29 -7.27
N ILE A 428 4.34 -4.29 -7.94
CA ILE A 428 3.80 -5.64 -7.97
C ILE A 428 4.82 -6.65 -7.44
N ARG A 429 4.34 -7.69 -6.81
CA ARG A 429 5.16 -8.81 -6.36
C ARG A 429 5.40 -9.77 -7.53
N VAL A 430 6.67 -9.91 -7.94
CA VAL A 430 7.06 -10.66 -9.13
C VAL A 430 7.42 -12.10 -8.81
N ASP A 431 7.04 -13.04 -9.67
CA ASP A 431 7.38 -14.46 -9.50
C ASP A 431 7.68 -15.20 -10.82
N ASN A 432 7.42 -14.59 -11.98
CA ASN A 432 7.60 -15.23 -13.28
C ASN A 432 8.78 -14.62 -14.08
N PRO A 433 9.93 -15.32 -14.20
CA PRO A 433 11.10 -14.78 -14.88
C PRO A 433 11.00 -14.87 -16.41
N VAL A 434 11.24 -13.76 -17.08
CA VAL A 434 11.33 -13.66 -18.55
C VAL A 434 12.79 -13.37 -18.95
N LYS A 435 13.34 -14.19 -19.84
CA LYS A 435 14.70 -14.02 -20.34
C LYS A 435 14.82 -12.81 -21.26
N VAL A 436 15.76 -11.93 -20.94
CA VAL A 436 16.10 -10.76 -21.76
C VAL A 436 17.61 -10.65 -21.86
N VAL A 437 18.09 -10.36 -23.06
CA VAL A 437 19.50 -10.06 -23.34
C VAL A 437 19.62 -8.57 -23.68
N GLY A 438 20.56 -7.89 -23.10
CA GLY A 438 20.87 -6.49 -23.38
C GLY A 438 22.39 -6.25 -23.38
N ASP A 439 22.80 -5.11 -23.89
CA ASP A 439 24.19 -4.66 -23.82
C ASP A 439 24.53 -4.00 -22.47
N LYS A 440 25.76 -3.49 -22.35
CA LYS A 440 26.28 -2.85 -21.12
C LYS A 440 25.47 -1.62 -20.68
N ASN A 441 24.83 -0.96 -21.63
CA ASN A 441 24.12 0.30 -21.41
C ASN A 441 22.62 0.08 -21.17
N THR A 442 22.19 -1.18 -21.11
CA THR A 442 20.81 -1.51 -20.77
C THR A 442 20.59 -1.28 -19.28
N ASN A 443 19.55 -0.56 -18.91
CA ASN A 443 19.22 -0.28 -17.51
C ASN A 443 19.00 -1.56 -16.69
N THR A 444 19.15 -1.43 -15.37
CA THR A 444 19.09 -2.57 -14.42
C THR A 444 17.69 -2.91 -13.97
N ASN A 445 16.68 -2.05 -14.23
CA ASN A 445 15.31 -2.29 -13.78
C ASN A 445 14.78 -3.66 -14.26
N LEU A 446 13.93 -4.31 -13.45
CA LEU A 446 13.44 -5.66 -13.71
C LEU A 446 12.09 -5.69 -14.42
N ARG A 447 11.37 -4.57 -14.49
CA ARG A 447 10.04 -4.51 -15.08
C ARG A 447 10.02 -3.80 -16.44
N TYR A 448 11.06 -3.01 -16.75
CA TYR A 448 11.27 -2.44 -18.08
C TYR A 448 12.75 -2.44 -18.45
N LYS A 449 13.02 -2.45 -19.73
CA LYS A 449 14.37 -2.28 -20.27
C LYS A 449 14.37 -1.22 -21.36
N VAL A 450 15.43 -0.42 -21.35
CA VAL A 450 15.74 0.55 -22.40
C VAL A 450 17.11 0.20 -22.95
N GLY A 451 17.22 0.10 -24.25
CA GLY A 451 18.51 -0.24 -24.87
C GLY A 451 18.43 -0.48 -26.37
N LYS A 452 19.61 -0.69 -26.96
CA LYS A 452 19.77 -1.15 -28.33
C LYS A 452 19.88 -2.67 -28.36
N ASN A 453 19.46 -3.28 -29.45
CA ASN A 453 19.65 -4.72 -29.69
C ASN A 453 19.18 -5.62 -28.54
N LEU A 454 18.06 -5.26 -27.91
CA LEU A 454 17.46 -6.09 -26.88
C LEU A 454 17.00 -7.42 -27.47
N GLY A 455 17.42 -8.54 -26.87
CA GLY A 455 17.01 -9.89 -27.27
C GLY A 455 15.94 -10.40 -26.29
N TYR A 456 14.74 -10.70 -26.79
CA TYR A 456 13.58 -11.14 -25.99
C TYR A 456 12.55 -11.87 -26.87
N ASN A 457 11.63 -12.55 -26.24
CA ASN A 457 10.47 -13.10 -26.91
C ASN A 457 9.36 -12.03 -26.99
N SER A 458 9.06 -11.55 -28.19
CA SER A 458 8.07 -10.48 -28.44
C SER A 458 6.64 -10.80 -27.94
N LYS A 459 6.31 -12.07 -27.72
CA LYS A 459 5.01 -12.48 -27.16
C LYS A 459 4.91 -12.25 -25.65
N GLN A 460 6.06 -12.17 -24.97
CA GLN A 460 6.15 -12.04 -23.51
C GLN A 460 6.33 -10.60 -23.04
N VAL A 461 6.47 -9.63 -23.95
CA VAL A 461 6.73 -8.24 -23.60
C VAL A 461 5.80 -7.28 -24.33
N PHE A 462 5.62 -6.10 -23.80
CA PHE A 462 5.12 -4.95 -24.55
C PHE A 462 6.30 -4.15 -25.07
N GLU A 463 6.48 -4.16 -26.38
CA GLU A 463 7.59 -3.54 -27.08
C GLU A 463 7.20 -2.17 -27.65
N ILE A 464 8.02 -1.15 -27.39
CA ILE A 464 7.91 0.18 -27.98
C ILE A 464 9.17 0.45 -28.80
N LYS A 465 9.07 0.32 -30.12
CA LYS A 465 10.16 0.58 -31.08
C LYS A 465 10.31 2.05 -31.45
N ARG A 466 9.30 2.86 -31.20
CA ARG A 466 9.27 4.28 -31.52
C ARG A 466 8.94 5.09 -30.26
N PRO A 467 9.91 5.23 -29.34
CA PRO A 467 9.68 5.85 -28.03
C PRO A 467 9.04 7.25 -28.10
N LEU A 468 9.42 8.04 -29.07
CA LEU A 468 8.87 9.40 -29.23
C LEU A 468 7.36 9.44 -29.43
N GLN A 469 6.76 8.42 -30.07
CA GLN A 469 5.30 8.32 -30.25
C GLN A 469 4.58 8.04 -28.93
N PHE A 470 5.31 7.50 -27.95
CA PHE A 470 4.82 7.19 -26.61
C PHE A 470 5.28 8.22 -25.57
N GLY A 471 5.76 9.38 -26.01
CA GLY A 471 6.20 10.43 -25.08
C GLY A 471 7.48 10.11 -24.33
N LEU A 472 8.26 9.13 -24.80
CA LEU A 472 9.48 8.67 -24.14
C LEU A 472 10.73 9.18 -24.87
N PRO A 473 11.80 9.55 -24.15
CA PRO A 473 13.06 9.93 -24.76
C PRO A 473 13.73 8.73 -25.43
N ALA A 474 14.44 8.97 -26.50
CA ALA A 474 15.24 7.98 -27.22
C ALA A 474 16.70 8.40 -27.20
N PRO A 475 17.51 7.87 -26.29
CA PRO A 475 18.94 8.17 -26.23
C PRO A 475 19.67 7.92 -27.56
N ASN A 476 19.14 7.01 -28.37
CA ASN A 476 19.61 6.67 -29.71
C ASN A 476 18.45 6.37 -30.64
N VAL A 477 18.68 6.53 -31.95
CA VAL A 477 17.69 6.24 -33.03
C VAL A 477 17.19 4.79 -32.99
N SER A 478 18.02 3.87 -32.50
CA SER A 478 17.70 2.44 -32.38
C SER A 478 17.28 1.99 -30.99
N SER A 479 17.08 2.92 -30.06
CA SER A 479 16.61 2.59 -28.70
C SER A 479 15.16 2.12 -28.73
N ALA A 480 14.90 1.02 -28.04
CA ALA A 480 13.56 0.49 -27.80
C ALA A 480 13.32 0.35 -26.28
N TYR A 481 12.06 0.40 -25.92
CA TYR A 481 11.60 0.05 -24.57
C TYR A 481 10.86 -1.26 -24.63
N ILE A 482 11.06 -2.09 -23.63
CA ILE A 482 10.24 -3.28 -23.40
C ILE A 482 9.72 -3.27 -21.96
N PHE A 483 8.49 -3.70 -21.79
CA PHE A 483 7.80 -3.73 -20.50
C PHE A 483 7.32 -5.13 -20.18
N ALA A 484 7.55 -5.55 -18.95
CA ALA A 484 6.96 -6.76 -18.39
C ALA A 484 5.48 -6.50 -18.05
N GLY A 485 4.63 -7.46 -18.32
CA GLY A 485 3.24 -7.46 -17.87
C GLY A 485 3.03 -8.36 -16.66
N ASN A 486 1.83 -8.37 -16.10
CA ASN A 486 1.48 -9.24 -14.98
C ASN A 486 2.55 -9.19 -13.87
N ASN A 487 2.84 -10.35 -13.28
CA ASN A 487 3.92 -10.55 -12.29
C ASN A 487 5.26 -11.00 -12.91
N ASP A 488 5.47 -10.76 -14.21
CA ASP A 488 6.72 -11.07 -14.90
C ASP A 488 7.87 -10.17 -14.46
N PHE A 489 9.10 -10.66 -14.52
CA PHE A 489 10.30 -9.85 -14.36
C PHE A 489 11.43 -10.28 -15.30
N PHE A 490 12.26 -9.34 -15.71
CA PHE A 490 13.34 -9.60 -16.66
C PHE A 490 14.59 -10.13 -15.96
N ALA A 491 15.11 -11.24 -16.46
CA ALA A 491 16.33 -11.86 -15.98
C ALA A 491 17.32 -12.10 -17.13
N TYR A 492 18.59 -11.76 -16.90
CA TYR A 492 19.65 -12.03 -17.85
C TYR A 492 20.01 -13.52 -17.86
N PRO A 493 20.44 -14.07 -19.03
CA PRO A 493 20.86 -15.48 -19.13
C PRO A 493 22.06 -15.84 -18.26
N ASN A 494 23.00 -14.88 -18.06
CA ASN A 494 24.15 -15.08 -17.20
C ASN A 494 23.74 -15.16 -15.74
N ASN A 495 24.13 -16.23 -15.05
CA ASN A 495 23.72 -16.52 -13.67
C ASN A 495 22.18 -16.53 -13.48
N TYR A 496 21.45 -16.96 -14.50
CA TYR A 496 19.99 -16.91 -14.56
C TYR A 496 19.33 -17.47 -13.31
N ASN A 497 19.68 -18.68 -12.89
CA ASN A 497 19.06 -19.33 -11.72
C ASN A 497 19.30 -18.56 -10.41
N TYR A 498 20.49 -17.95 -10.27
CA TYR A 498 20.79 -17.11 -9.11
C TYR A 498 19.88 -15.87 -9.07
N TYR A 499 19.78 -15.12 -10.16
CA TYR A 499 18.95 -13.93 -10.22
C TYR A 499 17.47 -14.24 -10.14
N VAL A 500 17.01 -15.34 -10.72
CA VAL A 500 15.64 -15.81 -10.58
C VAL A 500 15.32 -16.06 -9.11
N GLN A 501 16.16 -16.82 -8.41
CA GLN A 501 15.96 -17.09 -6.98
C GLN A 501 16.05 -15.83 -6.11
N TYR A 502 16.90 -14.88 -6.48
CA TYR A 502 17.10 -13.64 -5.73
C TYR A 502 15.89 -12.68 -5.86
N TYR A 503 15.35 -12.53 -7.08
CA TYR A 503 14.28 -11.57 -7.35
C TYR A 503 12.87 -12.14 -7.28
N THR A 504 12.69 -13.44 -7.36
CA THR A 504 11.39 -14.07 -7.13
C THR A 504 10.85 -13.65 -5.78
N ASP A 505 9.56 -13.30 -5.74
CA ASP A 505 8.87 -12.90 -4.52
C ASP A 505 9.28 -11.52 -3.96
N THR A 506 9.87 -10.67 -4.81
CA THR A 506 10.19 -9.27 -4.46
C THR A 506 9.18 -8.31 -5.07
N PHE A 507 9.07 -7.11 -4.48
CA PHE A 507 8.30 -6.02 -5.05
C PHE A 507 9.11 -5.28 -6.10
N GLN A 508 8.55 -5.11 -7.28
CA GLN A 508 9.17 -4.44 -8.41
C GLN A 508 8.17 -3.52 -9.09
N HIS A 509 8.68 -2.48 -9.75
CA HIS A 509 7.88 -1.52 -10.51
C HIS A 509 8.58 -1.14 -11.82
N GLY A 510 7.86 -0.52 -12.72
CA GLY A 510 8.34 -0.10 -14.03
C GLY A 510 7.56 -0.69 -15.21
N GLY A 511 6.72 -1.70 -14.97
CA GLY A 511 5.97 -2.44 -15.97
C GLY A 511 4.47 -2.15 -15.98
N ILE A 512 3.70 -3.15 -16.41
CA ILE A 512 2.25 -3.06 -16.63
C ILE A 512 1.53 -4.07 -15.74
N SER A 513 0.91 -3.57 -14.69
CA SER A 513 -0.06 -4.29 -13.84
C SER A 513 -1.08 -3.30 -13.29
N LEU A 514 -2.17 -3.81 -12.74
CA LEU A 514 -3.17 -2.99 -12.04
C LEU A 514 -2.53 -2.22 -10.90
N GLU A 515 -1.69 -2.90 -10.10
CA GLU A 515 -1.03 -2.34 -8.92
C GLU A 515 -0.01 -1.26 -9.26
N GLU A 516 0.70 -1.38 -10.40
CA GLU A 516 1.71 -0.39 -10.82
C GLU A 516 1.08 0.84 -11.45
N MET A 517 0.02 0.66 -12.27
CA MET A 517 -0.52 1.72 -13.14
C MET A 517 -1.75 2.41 -12.60
N LEU A 518 -2.63 1.71 -11.85
CA LEU A 518 -3.87 2.28 -11.33
C LEU A 518 -3.66 2.74 -9.89
N VAL A 519 -3.41 4.02 -9.73
CA VAL A 519 -2.93 4.56 -8.46
C VAL A 519 -3.91 5.57 -7.84
N PRO A 520 -3.98 5.63 -6.50
CA PRO A 520 -4.92 6.51 -5.82
C PRO A 520 -4.56 7.99 -6.00
N ILE A 521 -5.59 8.80 -6.17
CA ILE A 521 -5.55 10.25 -6.02
C ILE A 521 -6.78 10.68 -5.21
N VAL A 522 -6.52 11.23 -4.05
CA VAL A 522 -7.56 11.48 -3.06
C VAL A 522 -7.51 12.92 -2.58
N THR A 523 -8.64 13.60 -2.66
CA THR A 523 -8.78 14.93 -2.07
C THR A 523 -9.37 14.80 -0.66
N LEU A 524 -8.61 15.26 0.32
CA LEU A 524 -8.97 15.27 1.74
C LEU A 524 -9.49 16.67 2.10
N THR A 525 -10.71 16.72 2.59
CA THR A 525 -11.31 17.96 3.12
C THR A 525 -11.36 17.87 4.64
N PRO A 526 -10.78 18.84 5.36
CA PRO A 526 -10.83 18.87 6.83
C PRO A 526 -12.26 18.80 7.35
N LYS A 527 -12.47 18.04 8.43
CA LYS A 527 -13.68 18.09 9.24
C LYS A 527 -13.49 19.21 10.26
N ILE A 528 -14.20 20.30 10.08
CA ILE A 528 -14.16 21.46 10.99
C ILE A 528 -15.05 21.19 12.20
#